data_a8826d4f8743f2af501dc0e9ccb3af26
#
_entry.id   a8826d4f8743f2af501dc0e9ccb3af26
#
_cell.length_a   1.000
_cell.length_b   1.000
_cell.length_c   1.000
_cell.angle_alpha   90.00
_cell.angle_beta   90.00
_cell.angle_gamma   90.00
#
_symmetry.space_group_name_H-M   'P 1'
#
loop_
_entity.id
_entity.type
_entity.pdbx_description
1 polymer ?
#
loop_
_entity_poly.entity_id
_entity_poly.type
_entity_poly.pdbx_seq_one_letter_code
_entity_poly.pdbx_strand_id
1 'polypeptide(L)'
;MGILNQIRAAFARAAEAKTPEPVEQAVPPCPPVAPEPAATTNSERRSRQRVNARKGTRALIVDDSPTVVAVLRKNLRSVGFVTHEALNGETALEIARRDRPELVFLDIVLPGMSGFAVLRTLRRDPLTRDIPVIMMSGNEQA
;
A
#
# COMPACT_ATOMS: atom_id res chain seq x y z
N MET A 1 -14.84 53.84 -23.12
CA MET A 1 -13.57 53.30 -23.59
C MET A 1 -13.14 52.28 -22.50
N GLY A 2 -13.46 51.03 -22.76
CA GLY A 2 -13.75 50.05 -21.74
C GLY A 2 -12.57 49.26 -21.20
N ILE A 3 -12.76 48.86 -19.97
CA ILE A 3 -11.93 47.98 -19.16
C ILE A 3 -11.56 46.67 -19.88
N LEU A 4 -12.36 46.22 -20.83
CA LEU A 4 -12.10 45.04 -21.65
C LEU A 4 -10.84 45.14 -22.55
N ASN A 5 -10.43 46.36 -22.95
CA ASN A 5 -9.23 46.52 -23.76
C ASN A 5 -7.92 46.43 -22.94
N GLN A 6 -7.99 46.77 -21.66
CA GLN A 6 -6.81 46.64 -20.79
C GLN A 6 -6.56 45.18 -20.40
N ILE A 7 -7.61 44.37 -20.25
CA ILE A 7 -7.48 42.94 -19.94
C ILE A 7 -6.92 42.18 -21.16
N ARG A 8 -7.30 42.52 -22.38
CA ARG A 8 -6.73 41.90 -23.59
C ARG A 8 -5.25 42.23 -23.81
N ALA A 9 -4.82 43.44 -23.45
CA ALA A 9 -3.40 43.81 -23.53
C ALA A 9 -2.52 43.11 -22.48
N ALA A 10 -3.06 42.80 -21.31
CA ALA A 10 -2.35 42.07 -20.27
C ALA A 10 -2.16 40.59 -20.64
N PHE A 11 -3.15 39.95 -21.29
CA PHE A 11 -3.03 38.57 -21.75
C PHE A 11 -2.11 38.40 -22.96
N ALA A 12 -2.00 39.40 -23.84
CA ALA A 12 -1.09 39.34 -24.97
C ALA A 12 0.40 39.42 -24.58
N ARG A 13 0.72 40.10 -23.47
CA ARG A 13 2.09 40.17 -22.95
C ARG A 13 2.55 38.91 -22.19
N ALA A 14 1.63 38.09 -21.72
CA ALA A 14 1.97 36.84 -21.04
C ALA A 14 2.32 35.70 -22.00
N ALA A 15 1.99 35.82 -23.27
CA ALA A 15 2.23 34.80 -24.29
C ALA A 15 3.63 34.86 -24.96
N GLU A 16 4.41 35.93 -24.72
CA GLU A 16 5.77 36.09 -25.26
C GLU A 16 6.91 35.84 -24.30
N ALA A 17 6.63 35.22 -23.15
CA ALA A 17 7.66 34.76 -22.23
C ALA A 17 8.17 33.39 -22.64
N LYS A 18 9.12 33.41 -23.61
CA LYS A 18 10.32 32.58 -23.66
C LYS A 18 10.12 31.09 -23.33
N THR A 19 9.95 30.31 -24.40
CA THR A 19 10.27 28.88 -24.43
C THR A 19 11.67 28.68 -23.82
N PRO A 20 11.85 27.94 -22.74
CA PRO A 20 13.18 27.54 -22.35
C PRO A 20 13.68 26.53 -23.38
N GLU A 21 14.80 26.85 -24.04
CA GLU A 21 15.57 25.93 -24.86
C GLU A 21 15.87 24.68 -24.01
N PRO A 22 15.80 23.47 -24.61
CA PRO A 22 16.29 22.28 -23.94
C PRO A 22 17.78 22.44 -23.70
N VAL A 23 18.15 22.68 -22.44
CA VAL A 23 19.54 22.58 -22.01
C VAL A 23 19.89 21.11 -22.14
N GLU A 24 20.57 20.78 -23.24
CA GLU A 24 21.30 19.53 -23.42
C GLU A 24 22.40 19.52 -22.34
N GLN A 25 22.04 19.07 -21.15
CA GLN A 25 23.02 18.74 -20.11
C GLN A 25 23.75 17.51 -20.62
N ALA A 26 24.95 17.75 -21.15
CA ALA A 26 25.94 16.72 -21.40
C ALA A 26 26.10 15.90 -20.11
N VAL A 27 25.53 14.69 -20.13
CA VAL A 27 25.77 13.68 -19.09
C VAL A 27 27.27 13.38 -19.15
N PRO A 28 28.04 13.62 -18.08
CA PRO A 28 29.43 13.24 -18.07
C PRO A 28 29.53 11.72 -18.32
N PRO A 29 30.52 11.26 -19.10
CA PRO A 29 30.68 9.83 -19.37
C PRO A 29 30.84 9.10 -18.05
N CYS A 30 29.96 8.12 -17.83
CA CYS A 30 30.01 7.22 -16.71
C CYS A 30 31.42 6.57 -16.66
N PRO A 31 32.14 6.63 -15.53
CA PRO A 31 33.41 5.92 -15.41
C PRO A 31 33.17 4.42 -15.67
N PRO A 32 34.14 3.71 -16.29
CA PRO A 32 33.97 2.29 -16.56
C PRO A 32 33.69 1.55 -15.25
N VAL A 33 32.52 0.95 -15.19
CA VAL A 33 32.15 0.06 -14.09
C VAL A 33 33.11 -1.09 -14.09
N ALA A 34 33.98 -1.16 -13.06
CA ALA A 34 34.76 -2.33 -12.79
C ALA A 34 33.81 -3.53 -12.66
N PRO A 35 34.18 -4.74 -13.14
CA PRO A 35 33.31 -5.89 -13.02
C PRO A 35 33.05 -6.16 -11.55
N GLU A 36 31.81 -5.94 -11.13
CA GLU A 36 31.35 -6.37 -9.81
C GLU A 36 31.53 -7.88 -9.70
N PRO A 37 32.09 -8.38 -8.60
CA PRO A 37 32.15 -9.81 -8.38
C PRO A 37 30.73 -10.40 -8.40
N ALA A 38 30.59 -11.42 -9.22
CA ALA A 38 29.40 -12.19 -9.50
C ALA A 38 28.44 -12.31 -8.31
N ALA A 39 27.19 -11.92 -8.60
CA ALA A 39 25.96 -12.55 -8.10
C ALA A 39 26.09 -13.26 -6.73
N THR A 40 26.02 -12.51 -5.67
CA THR A 40 25.48 -13.06 -4.44
C THR A 40 23.99 -13.25 -4.66
N THR A 41 23.70 -14.50 -4.88
CA THR A 41 22.41 -15.11 -5.10
C THR A 41 21.28 -14.41 -4.37
N ASN A 42 20.27 -14.04 -5.14
CA ASN A 42 18.94 -13.60 -4.79
C ASN A 42 18.18 -14.63 -3.90
N SER A 43 18.89 -15.52 -3.23
CA SER A 43 18.42 -16.61 -2.37
C SER A 43 18.02 -16.11 -0.97
N GLU A 44 18.64 -15.07 -0.45
CA GLU A 44 18.37 -14.62 0.92
C GLU A 44 17.08 -13.78 1.06
N ARG A 45 16.55 -13.19 -0.02
CA ARG A 45 15.26 -12.48 0.03
C ARG A 45 14.04 -13.42 0.10
N ARG A 46 14.21 -14.72 -0.15
CA ARG A 46 13.13 -15.73 -0.12
C ARG A 46 13.08 -16.57 1.15
N SER A 47 13.95 -16.34 2.10
CA SER A 47 13.95 -17.03 3.39
C SER A 47 12.92 -16.45 4.40
N ARG A 48 12.00 -15.58 3.96
CA ARG A 48 10.80 -15.33 4.75
C ARG A 48 10.05 -16.65 4.84
N GLN A 49 10.05 -17.22 6.03
CA GLN A 49 9.32 -18.42 6.38
C GLN A 49 7.94 -18.37 5.71
N ARG A 50 7.69 -19.29 4.76
CA ARG A 50 6.35 -19.47 4.22
C ARG A 50 5.47 -19.78 5.41
N VAL A 51 4.49 -18.94 5.67
CA VAL A 51 3.47 -19.20 6.69
C VAL A 51 2.70 -20.41 6.17
N ASN A 52 3.11 -21.63 6.58
CA ASN A 52 2.31 -22.80 6.35
C ASN A 52 1.08 -22.67 7.24
N ALA A 53 -0.05 -22.35 6.61
CA ALA A 53 -1.33 -22.29 7.28
C ALA A 53 -1.61 -23.64 7.93
N ARG A 54 -1.43 -23.70 9.25
CA ARG A 54 -1.80 -24.87 10.06
C ARG A 54 -3.26 -24.73 10.46
N LYS A 55 -3.92 -25.84 10.69
CA LYS A 55 -5.25 -25.81 11.31
C LYS A 55 -5.17 -25.03 12.64
N GLY A 56 -6.07 -24.06 12.82
CA GLY A 56 -6.06 -23.17 13.98
C GLY A 56 -5.27 -21.87 13.81
N THR A 57 -4.64 -21.62 12.65
CA THR A 57 -4.02 -20.33 12.34
C THR A 57 -5.03 -19.18 12.50
N ARG A 58 -4.67 -18.19 13.30
CA ARG A 58 -5.54 -17.04 13.56
C ARG A 58 -5.37 -16.00 12.46
N ALA A 59 -6.46 -15.67 11.78
CA ALA A 59 -6.48 -14.65 10.74
C ALA A 59 -7.41 -13.50 11.14
N LEU A 60 -6.97 -12.27 10.93
CA LEU A 60 -7.79 -11.07 11.06
C LEU A 60 -8.23 -10.62 9.66
N ILE A 61 -9.52 -10.41 9.49
CA ILE A 61 -10.13 -9.88 8.27
C ILE A 61 -10.56 -8.45 8.55
N VAL A 62 -10.09 -7.51 7.73
CA VAL A 62 -10.39 -6.08 7.85
C VAL A 62 -10.96 -5.58 6.54
N ASP A 63 -12.26 -5.34 6.52
CA ASP A 63 -13.00 -4.88 5.34
C ASP A 63 -14.30 -4.23 5.80
N ASP A 64 -14.70 -3.12 5.21
CA ASP A 64 -15.93 -2.40 5.59
C ASP A 64 -17.20 -3.04 5.03
N SER A 65 -17.04 -3.95 4.05
CA SER A 65 -18.14 -4.71 3.45
C SER A 65 -18.43 -5.99 4.24
N PRO A 66 -19.59 -6.08 4.94
CA PRO A 66 -19.96 -7.30 5.65
C PRO A 66 -20.05 -8.53 4.75
N THR A 67 -20.36 -8.32 3.47
CA THR A 67 -20.45 -9.39 2.46
C THR A 67 -19.06 -9.98 2.18
N VAL A 68 -18.06 -9.14 1.96
CA VAL A 68 -16.68 -9.58 1.73
C VAL A 68 -16.16 -10.32 2.96
N VAL A 69 -16.36 -9.74 4.15
CA VAL A 69 -15.99 -10.37 5.42
C VAL A 69 -16.63 -11.76 5.57
N ALA A 70 -17.92 -11.89 5.27
CA ALA A 70 -18.63 -13.17 5.37
C ALA A 70 -18.10 -14.23 4.42
N VAL A 71 -17.78 -13.83 3.17
CA VAL A 71 -17.22 -14.74 2.15
C VAL A 71 -15.80 -15.19 2.56
N LEU A 72 -14.94 -14.25 2.94
CA LEU A 72 -13.58 -14.57 3.39
C LEU A 72 -13.59 -15.45 4.63
N ARG A 73 -14.41 -15.12 5.62
CA ARG A 73 -14.60 -15.93 6.82
C ARG A 73 -14.99 -17.37 6.47
N LYS A 74 -15.99 -17.55 5.61
CA LYS A 74 -16.45 -18.88 5.19
C LYS A 74 -15.30 -19.67 4.55
N ASN A 75 -14.57 -19.04 3.63
CA ASN A 75 -13.47 -19.69 2.92
C ASN A 75 -12.30 -20.03 3.85
N LEU A 76 -11.89 -19.09 4.72
CA LEU A 76 -10.80 -19.33 5.65
C LEU A 76 -11.14 -20.40 6.69
N ARG A 77 -12.35 -20.41 7.21
CA ARG A 77 -12.81 -21.45 8.16
C ARG A 77 -12.88 -22.82 7.51
N SER A 78 -13.24 -22.92 6.22
CA SER A 78 -13.28 -24.19 5.51
C SER A 78 -11.92 -24.86 5.39
N VAL A 79 -10.84 -24.08 5.42
CA VAL A 79 -9.45 -24.58 5.41
C VAL A 79 -8.81 -24.61 6.81
N GLY A 80 -9.61 -24.38 7.86
CA GLY A 80 -9.21 -24.57 9.24
C GLY A 80 -8.63 -23.35 9.97
N PHE A 81 -8.84 -22.14 9.43
CA PHE A 81 -8.46 -20.90 10.16
C PHE A 81 -9.45 -20.53 11.24
N VAL A 82 -8.94 -19.89 12.29
CA VAL A 82 -9.73 -19.14 13.27
C VAL A 82 -9.75 -17.67 12.83
N THR A 83 -10.93 -17.11 12.61
CA THR A 83 -11.07 -15.76 12.05
C THR A 83 -11.56 -14.76 13.07
N HIS A 84 -10.90 -13.60 13.12
CA HIS A 84 -11.35 -12.37 13.77
C HIS A 84 -11.76 -11.38 12.68
N GLU A 85 -12.70 -10.49 12.96
CA GLU A 85 -13.31 -9.60 11.98
C GLU A 85 -13.28 -8.17 12.50
N ALA A 86 -12.95 -7.22 11.63
CA ALA A 86 -13.00 -5.80 11.89
C ALA A 86 -13.58 -5.07 10.67
N LEU A 87 -14.49 -4.14 10.89
CA LEU A 87 -15.13 -3.34 9.83
C LEU A 87 -14.49 -1.96 9.65
N ASN A 88 -13.47 -1.64 10.46
CA ASN A 88 -12.73 -0.39 10.38
C ASN A 88 -11.30 -0.58 10.87
N GLY A 89 -10.44 0.40 10.57
CA GLY A 89 -9.02 0.34 10.88
C GLY A 89 -8.71 0.39 12.38
N GLU A 90 -9.48 1.12 13.17
CA GLU A 90 -9.27 1.28 14.62
C GLU A 90 -9.52 -0.03 15.36
N THR A 91 -10.67 -0.66 15.11
CA THR A 91 -10.98 -1.99 15.65
C THR A 91 -9.97 -3.03 15.21
N ALA A 92 -9.48 -2.94 13.97
CA ALA A 92 -8.45 -3.84 13.47
C ALA A 92 -7.14 -3.74 14.25
N LEU A 93 -6.71 -2.52 14.59
CA LEU A 93 -5.51 -2.28 15.40
C LEU A 93 -5.65 -2.81 16.82
N GLU A 94 -6.83 -2.64 17.44
CA GLU A 94 -7.12 -3.17 18.78
C GLU A 94 -7.07 -4.70 18.80
N ILE A 95 -7.75 -5.36 17.85
CA ILE A 95 -7.75 -6.82 17.73
C ILE A 95 -6.34 -7.34 17.44
N ALA A 96 -5.59 -6.68 16.55
CA ALA A 96 -4.24 -7.09 16.21
C ALA A 96 -3.30 -7.07 17.44
N ARG A 97 -3.43 -6.08 18.32
CA ARG A 97 -2.65 -5.99 19.56
C ARG A 97 -3.07 -7.02 20.60
N ARG A 98 -4.38 -7.20 20.79
CA ARG A 98 -4.93 -8.09 21.80
C ARG A 98 -4.74 -9.56 21.44
N ASP A 99 -5.14 -9.94 20.23
CA ASP A 99 -5.25 -11.34 19.81
C ASP A 99 -4.04 -11.83 19.04
N ARG A 100 -3.18 -10.90 18.57
CA ARG A 100 -1.94 -11.19 17.81
C ARG A 100 -2.17 -12.24 16.72
N PRO A 101 -2.96 -11.93 15.68
CA PRO A 101 -3.21 -12.86 14.59
C PRO A 101 -1.91 -13.20 13.86
N GLU A 102 -1.86 -14.38 13.29
CA GLU A 102 -0.70 -14.86 12.52
C GLU A 102 -0.75 -14.38 11.06
N LEU A 103 -1.89 -13.82 10.63
CA LEU A 103 -2.10 -13.28 9.29
C LEU A 103 -3.20 -12.21 9.34
N VAL A 104 -3.04 -11.14 8.57
CA VAL A 104 -4.04 -10.08 8.41
C VAL A 104 -4.41 -9.94 6.94
N PHE A 105 -5.70 -9.99 6.63
CA PHE A 105 -6.27 -9.56 5.36
C PHE A 105 -6.79 -8.14 5.56
N LEU A 106 -6.31 -7.19 4.78
CA LEU A 106 -6.56 -5.77 5.00
C LEU A 106 -7.00 -5.10 3.70
N ASP A 107 -8.23 -4.57 3.69
CA ASP A 107 -8.67 -3.76 2.56
C ASP A 107 -7.92 -2.42 2.52
N ILE A 108 -7.72 -1.91 1.30
CA ILE A 108 -7.07 -0.62 1.05
C ILE A 108 -8.01 0.52 1.39
N VAL A 109 -9.30 0.38 1.08
CA VAL A 109 -10.32 1.41 1.25
C VAL A 109 -11.16 1.09 2.49
N LEU A 110 -10.90 1.79 3.59
CA LEU A 110 -11.66 1.65 4.83
C LEU A 110 -12.23 3.01 5.25
N PRO A 111 -13.37 3.03 5.92
CA PRO A 111 -13.92 4.26 6.47
C PRO A 111 -13.01 4.83 7.57
N GLY A 112 -12.82 6.14 7.54
CA GLY A 112 -12.05 6.87 8.55
C GLY A 112 -10.53 6.79 8.37
N MET A 113 -9.97 5.60 8.21
CA MET A 113 -8.53 5.37 8.10
C MET A 113 -8.22 4.45 6.91
N SER A 114 -7.36 4.87 5.98
CA SER A 114 -6.99 4.01 4.86
C SER A 114 -6.22 2.76 5.33
N GLY A 115 -6.36 1.64 4.60
CA GLY A 115 -5.62 0.40 4.90
C GLY A 115 -4.10 0.61 4.95
N PHE A 116 -3.56 1.52 4.14
CA PHE A 116 -2.13 1.88 4.22
C PHE A 116 -1.76 2.55 5.55
N ALA A 117 -2.65 3.35 6.13
CA ALA A 117 -2.41 3.96 7.44
C ALA A 117 -2.45 2.89 8.56
N VAL A 118 -3.39 1.95 8.47
CA VAL A 118 -3.44 0.77 9.37
C VAL A 118 -2.15 -0.04 9.26
N LEU A 119 -1.72 -0.37 8.04
CA LEU A 119 -0.47 -1.10 7.79
C LEU A 119 0.74 -0.38 8.40
N ARG A 120 0.85 0.93 8.20
CA ARG A 120 1.93 1.75 8.78
C ARG A 120 1.94 1.68 10.30
N THR A 121 0.77 1.74 10.92
CA THR A 121 0.64 1.64 12.38
C THR A 121 1.04 0.26 12.89
N LEU A 122 0.59 -0.82 12.21
CA LEU A 122 1.01 -2.20 12.54
C LEU A 122 2.53 -2.37 12.45
N ARG A 123 3.19 -1.78 11.45
CA ARG A 123 4.66 -1.88 11.27
C ARG A 123 5.46 -1.09 12.30
N ARG A 124 4.87 -0.06 12.91
CA ARG A 124 5.52 0.74 13.98
C ARG A 124 5.40 0.11 15.36
N ASP A 125 4.41 -0.72 15.57
CA ASP A 125 4.17 -1.37 16.84
C ASP A 125 5.00 -2.67 16.98
N PRO A 126 5.88 -2.78 17.98
CA PRO A 126 6.70 -3.96 18.19
C PRO A 126 5.92 -5.28 18.33
N LEU A 127 4.67 -5.21 18.78
CA LEU A 127 3.82 -6.39 18.99
C LEU A 127 3.20 -6.92 17.70
N THR A 128 3.07 -6.08 16.66
CA THR A 128 2.35 -6.40 15.42
C THR A 128 3.18 -6.24 14.16
N ARG A 129 4.36 -5.64 14.25
CA ARG A 129 5.20 -5.31 13.09
C ARG A 129 5.59 -6.50 12.22
N ASP A 130 5.71 -7.68 12.81
CA ASP A 130 6.17 -8.90 12.14
C ASP A 130 5.00 -9.74 11.59
N ILE A 131 3.75 -9.36 11.89
CA ILE A 131 2.56 -10.05 11.39
C ILE A 131 2.48 -9.86 9.86
N PRO A 132 2.40 -10.94 9.07
CA PRO A 132 2.19 -10.84 7.63
C PRO A 132 0.83 -10.22 7.33
N VAL A 133 0.82 -9.25 6.41
CA VAL A 133 -0.39 -8.55 5.96
C VAL A 133 -0.56 -8.75 4.48
N ILE A 134 -1.73 -9.20 4.07
CA ILE A 134 -2.17 -9.28 2.68
C ILE A 134 -3.11 -8.11 2.44
N MET A 135 -2.68 -7.17 1.57
CA MET A 135 -3.54 -6.07 1.14
C MET A 135 -4.54 -6.59 0.10
N MET A 136 -5.79 -6.23 0.29
CA MET A 136 -6.87 -6.51 -0.66
C MET A 136 -7.29 -5.20 -1.32
N SER A 137 -7.63 -5.26 -2.61
CA SER A 137 -8.23 -4.14 -3.34
C SER A 137 -9.52 -4.64 -3.95
N GLY A 138 -10.63 -4.14 -3.48
CA GLY A 138 -11.91 -4.28 -4.16
C GLY A 138 -11.88 -3.44 -5.42
N ASN A 139 -11.73 -4.06 -6.60
CA ASN A 139 -11.89 -3.34 -7.85
C ASN A 139 -13.40 -3.25 -8.12
N GLU A 140 -14.06 -2.24 -7.55
CA GLU A 140 -15.40 -1.87 -7.97
C GLU A 140 -15.34 -1.17 -9.33
N GLN A 141 -15.06 -1.93 -10.37
CA GLN A 141 -15.39 -1.58 -11.73
C GLN A 141 -16.45 -2.58 -12.22
N ALA A 142 -17.69 -2.28 -11.90
CA ALA A 142 -18.85 -2.82 -12.60
C ALA A 142 -19.40 -1.73 -13.52
#